data_095456a12f591a8b68063640c862fb14
#
_entry.id   095456a12f591a8b68063640c862fb14
#
_cell.length_a   1.000
_cell.length_b   1.000
_cell.length_c   1.000
_cell.angle_alpha   90.00
_cell.angle_beta   90.00
_cell.angle_gamma   90.00
#
_symmetry.space_group_name_H-M   'P 1'
#
loop_
_entity.id
_entity.type
_entity.pdbx_description
1 polymer ?
#
loop_
_entity_poly.entity_id
_entity_poly.type
_entity_poly.pdbx_seq_one_letter_code
_entity_poly.pdbx_strand_id
1 'polypeptide(L)'
;MDYIDLGRRVKELRRKQNLTQEALAEKLDISASFLGHIERGTRIASLETLVKLCIALDTDPNYLLAASTGSLLRRVPESMSEETQKQLAELFYQGYQILQSK
;
A
#
# COMPACT_ATOMS: atom_id res chain seq x y z
N MET A 1 10.89 -4.93 -2.74
CA MET A 1 9.83 -4.44 -1.83
C MET A 1 9.62 -5.44 -0.71
N ASP A 2 9.49 -4.95 0.50
CA ASP A 2 9.26 -5.82 1.65
C ASP A 2 7.75 -6.02 1.85
N TYR A 3 7.22 -7.07 1.24
CA TYR A 3 5.79 -7.38 1.29
C TYR A 3 5.33 -7.85 2.66
N ILE A 4 6.22 -8.46 3.43
CA ILE A 4 5.89 -8.90 4.79
C ILE A 4 5.70 -7.70 5.70
N ASP A 5 6.61 -6.73 5.63
CA ASP A 5 6.49 -5.50 6.41
C ASP A 5 5.26 -4.69 6.00
N LEU A 6 5.03 -4.55 4.70
CA LEU A 6 3.84 -3.87 4.19
C LEU A 6 2.56 -4.52 4.74
N GLY A 7 2.48 -5.84 4.63
CA GLY A 7 1.32 -6.58 5.10
C GLY A 7 1.10 -6.44 6.61
N ARG A 8 2.17 -6.46 7.39
CA ARG A 8 2.11 -6.25 8.83
C ARG A 8 1.55 -4.86 9.18
N ARG A 9 2.00 -3.84 8.46
CA ARG A 9 1.51 -2.47 8.67
C ARG A 9 0.03 -2.33 8.31
N VAL A 10 -0.40 -2.95 7.24
CA VAL A 10 -1.82 -3.00 6.85
C VAL A 10 -2.65 -3.64 7.96
N LYS A 11 -2.22 -4.79 8.46
CA LYS A 11 -2.91 -5.50 9.53
C LYS A 11 -2.98 -4.68 10.82
N GLU A 12 -1.89 -4.02 11.21
CA GLU A 12 -1.87 -3.17 12.40
C GLU A 12 -2.86 -2.02 12.29
N LEU A 13 -2.87 -1.32 11.15
CA LEU A 13 -3.79 -0.21 10.93
C LEU A 13 -5.24 -0.69 10.91
N ARG A 14 -5.50 -1.83 10.28
CA ARG A 14 -6.84 -2.42 10.27
C ARG A 14 -7.33 -2.68 11.68
N ARG A 15 -6.50 -3.31 12.52
CA ARG A 15 -6.85 -3.63 13.89
C ARG A 15 -7.06 -2.39 14.74
N LYS A 16 -6.24 -1.38 14.56
CA LYS A 16 -6.40 -0.09 15.27
C LYS A 16 -7.76 0.55 14.99
N GLN A 17 -8.29 0.34 13.79
CA GLN A 17 -9.59 0.88 13.40
C GLN A 17 -10.73 -0.08 13.69
N ASN A 18 -10.45 -1.19 14.36
CA ASN A 18 -11.44 -2.21 14.72
C ASN A 18 -12.17 -2.80 13.50
N LEU A 19 -11.44 -2.92 12.38
CA LEU A 19 -11.98 -3.51 11.16
C LEU A 19 -11.60 -4.98 11.08
N THR A 20 -12.57 -5.80 10.67
CA THR A 20 -12.30 -7.19 10.30
C THR A 20 -11.66 -7.24 8.92
N GLN A 21 -11.04 -8.38 8.56
CA GLN A 21 -10.55 -8.57 7.19
C GLN A 21 -11.68 -8.42 6.18
N GLU A 22 -12.85 -8.98 6.49
CA GLU A 22 -14.03 -8.89 5.62
C GLU A 22 -14.46 -7.45 5.41
N ALA A 23 -14.52 -6.66 6.47
CA ALA A 23 -14.94 -5.26 6.38
C ALA A 23 -13.97 -4.42 5.54
N LEU A 24 -12.68 -4.61 5.75
CA LEU A 24 -11.68 -3.87 4.95
C LEU A 24 -11.68 -4.35 3.51
N ALA A 25 -11.75 -5.66 3.28
CA ALA A 25 -11.79 -6.21 1.92
C ALA A 25 -12.96 -5.66 1.12
N GLU A 26 -14.12 -5.52 1.75
CA GLU A 26 -15.30 -4.92 1.13
C GLU A 26 -15.02 -3.48 0.68
N LYS A 27 -14.37 -2.70 1.52
CA LYS A 27 -13.99 -1.31 1.16
C LYS A 27 -13.01 -1.25 0.00
N LEU A 28 -12.19 -2.28 -0.15
CA LEU A 28 -11.17 -2.35 -1.21
C LEU A 28 -11.68 -3.04 -2.48
N ASP A 29 -12.89 -3.57 -2.45
CA ASP A 29 -13.46 -4.37 -3.53
C ASP A 29 -12.57 -5.57 -3.90
N ILE A 30 -12.07 -6.25 -2.88
CA ILE A 30 -11.31 -7.50 -3.01
C ILE A 30 -11.87 -8.54 -2.06
N SER A 31 -11.47 -9.80 -2.23
CA SER A 31 -11.88 -10.86 -1.30
C SER A 31 -11.11 -10.74 0.02
N ALA A 32 -11.75 -11.20 1.10
CA ALA A 32 -11.09 -11.28 2.41
C ALA A 32 -9.89 -12.22 2.36
N SER A 33 -9.97 -13.29 1.57
CA SER A 33 -8.86 -14.23 1.36
C SER A 33 -7.65 -13.52 0.72
N PHE A 34 -7.89 -12.70 -0.28
CA PHE A 34 -6.81 -11.94 -0.94
C PHE A 34 -6.20 -10.93 0.04
N LEU A 35 -7.01 -10.24 0.81
CA LEU A 35 -6.51 -9.32 1.83
C LEU A 35 -5.66 -10.07 2.86
N GLY A 36 -6.07 -11.26 3.29
CA GLY A 36 -5.28 -12.09 4.19
C GLY A 36 -3.91 -12.43 3.61
N HIS A 37 -3.84 -12.72 2.31
CA HIS A 37 -2.56 -12.95 1.63
C HIS A 37 -1.70 -11.69 1.61
N ILE A 38 -2.28 -10.52 1.39
CA ILE A 38 -1.56 -9.25 1.44
C ILE A 38 -0.99 -9.03 2.84
N GLU A 39 -1.79 -9.25 3.88
CA GLU A 39 -1.37 -9.06 5.27
C GLU A 39 -0.24 -10.00 5.67
N ARG A 40 -0.20 -11.20 5.11
CA ARG A 40 0.88 -12.17 5.37
C ARG A 40 2.09 -11.99 4.46
N GLY A 41 1.98 -11.11 3.46
CA GLY A 41 3.07 -10.88 2.51
C GLY A 41 3.23 -11.99 1.46
N THR A 42 2.22 -12.84 1.31
CA THR A 42 2.26 -13.97 0.37
C THR A 42 1.70 -13.63 -1.01
N ARG A 43 1.09 -12.47 -1.16
CA ARG A 43 0.59 -11.95 -2.43
C ARG A 43 0.90 -10.47 -2.54
N ILE A 44 1.13 -10.03 -3.77
CA ILE A 44 1.46 -8.65 -4.09
C ILE A 44 0.17 -7.88 -4.34
N ALA A 45 0.02 -6.73 -3.66
CA ALA A 45 -1.06 -5.81 -3.98
C ALA A 45 -0.67 -4.97 -5.20
N SER A 46 -1.61 -4.74 -6.10
CA SER A 46 -1.41 -3.81 -7.20
C SER A 46 -1.27 -2.39 -6.65
N LEU A 47 -0.72 -1.48 -7.46
CA LEU A 47 -0.64 -0.07 -7.07
C LEU A 47 -2.02 0.51 -6.79
N GLU A 48 -3.02 0.13 -7.59
CA GLU A 48 -4.39 0.55 -7.36
C GLU A 48 -4.89 0.10 -5.99
N THR A 49 -4.64 -1.15 -5.63
CA THR A 49 -5.01 -1.68 -4.31
C THR A 49 -4.27 -0.96 -3.19
N LEU A 50 -2.98 -0.63 -3.38
CA LEU A 50 -2.22 0.14 -2.40
C LEU A 50 -2.81 1.52 -2.17
N VAL A 51 -3.21 2.21 -3.23
CA VAL A 51 -3.88 3.51 -3.11
C VAL A 51 -5.21 3.38 -2.35
N LYS A 52 -6.00 2.37 -2.69
CA LYS A 52 -7.26 2.09 -1.98
C LYS A 52 -7.01 1.77 -0.50
N LEU A 53 -5.97 1.03 -0.19
CA LEU A 53 -5.59 0.75 1.20
C LEU A 53 -5.26 2.03 1.96
N CYS A 54 -4.50 2.93 1.36
CA CYS A 54 -4.17 4.20 1.98
C CYS A 54 -5.41 5.03 2.28
N ILE A 55 -6.34 5.07 1.34
CA ILE A 55 -7.60 5.79 1.51
C ILE A 55 -8.47 5.15 2.59
N ALA A 56 -8.66 3.84 2.52
CA ALA A 56 -9.54 3.11 3.43
C ALA A 56 -9.01 3.13 4.87
N LEU A 57 -7.69 3.07 5.04
CA LEU A 57 -7.05 3.07 6.35
C LEU A 57 -6.67 4.48 6.82
N ASP A 58 -6.92 5.50 5.99
CA ASP A 58 -6.58 6.88 6.28
C ASP A 58 -5.12 7.04 6.69
N THR A 59 -4.23 6.49 5.88
CA THR A 59 -2.80 6.49 6.15
C THR A 59 -2.00 7.06 4.98
N ASP A 60 -0.81 7.56 5.29
CA ASP A 60 0.14 8.05 4.32
C ASP A 60 0.76 6.87 3.56
N PRO A 61 0.81 6.90 2.22
CA PRO A 61 1.54 5.90 1.45
C PRO A 61 2.98 5.71 1.93
N ASN A 62 3.63 6.77 2.38
CA ASN A 62 4.99 6.68 2.91
C ASN A 62 5.08 5.77 4.14
N TYR A 63 4.07 5.78 4.99
CA TYR A 63 4.04 4.89 6.15
C TYR A 63 3.98 3.42 5.73
N LEU A 64 3.08 3.08 4.80
CA LEU A 64 2.94 1.70 4.34
C LEU A 64 4.19 1.21 3.63
N LEU A 65 4.86 2.08 2.91
CA LEU A 65 6.01 1.72 2.09
C LEU A 65 7.35 2.12 2.70
N ALA A 66 7.37 2.54 3.98
CA ALA A 66 8.57 3.11 4.60
C ALA A 66 9.80 2.19 4.47
N ALA A 67 9.65 0.90 4.77
CA ALA A 67 10.75 -0.06 4.61
C ALA A 67 11.09 -0.31 3.15
N SER A 68 10.06 -0.37 2.31
CA SER A 68 10.20 -0.61 0.87
C SER A 68 10.76 0.60 0.13
N THR A 69 10.36 1.82 0.54
CA THR A 69 10.83 3.05 -0.09
C THR A 69 12.32 3.21 0.12
N GLY A 70 12.80 2.98 1.34
CA GLY A 70 14.24 3.03 1.63
C GLY A 70 15.02 2.00 0.81
N SER A 71 14.47 0.80 0.68
CA SER A 71 15.05 -0.27 -0.12
C SER A 71 15.03 0.08 -1.63
N LEU A 72 13.92 0.64 -2.11
CA LEU A 72 13.78 1.06 -3.51
C LEU A 72 14.75 2.18 -3.88
N LEU A 73 14.88 3.20 -3.02
CA LEU A 73 15.80 4.31 -3.27
C LEU A 73 17.25 3.86 -3.31
N ARG A 74 17.59 2.79 -2.59
CA ARG A 74 18.94 2.22 -2.58
C ARG A 74 19.18 1.24 -3.71
N ARG A 75 18.13 0.62 -4.23
CA ARG A 75 18.18 -0.45 -5.21
C ARG A 75 17.55 -0.10 -6.53
N VAL A 76 17.08 1.15 -6.72
CA VAL A 76 16.55 1.53 -8.00
C VAL A 76 17.61 1.19 -9.03
N PRO A 77 17.42 0.10 -9.79
CA PRO A 77 18.39 -0.20 -10.81
C PRO A 77 18.39 0.96 -11.78
N GLU A 78 19.54 1.33 -12.26
CA GLU A 78 19.65 2.28 -13.36
C GLU A 78 18.78 1.86 -14.55
N SER A 79 18.33 0.61 -14.57
CA SER A 79 17.43 0.06 -15.58
C SER A 79 15.96 0.51 -15.44
N MET A 80 15.56 1.14 -14.33
CA MET A 80 14.21 1.66 -14.20
C MET A 80 14.14 2.99 -14.94
N SER A 81 13.30 3.09 -15.97
CA SER A 81 13.19 4.32 -16.74
C SER A 81 12.74 5.49 -15.88
N GLU A 82 13.19 6.69 -16.21
CA GLU A 82 12.74 7.92 -15.54
C GLU A 82 11.23 8.08 -15.61
N GLU A 83 10.62 7.65 -16.71
CA GLU A 83 9.18 7.71 -16.91
C GLU A 83 8.46 6.80 -15.91
N THR A 84 8.95 5.59 -15.69
CA THR A 84 8.37 4.69 -14.68
C THR A 84 8.50 5.26 -13.27
N GLN A 85 9.64 5.87 -12.96
CA GLN A 85 9.84 6.53 -11.67
C GLN A 85 8.87 7.69 -11.46
N LYS A 86 8.64 8.49 -12.52
CA LYS A 86 7.66 9.58 -12.47
C LYS A 86 6.24 9.07 -12.27
N GLN A 87 5.87 8.01 -12.98
CA GLN A 87 4.54 7.41 -12.84
C GLN A 87 4.29 6.92 -11.43
N LEU A 88 5.26 6.25 -10.81
CA LEU A 88 5.17 5.81 -9.43
C LEU A 88 5.02 7.00 -8.47
N ALA A 89 5.85 8.03 -8.65
CA ALA A 89 5.79 9.23 -7.81
C ALA A 89 4.44 9.94 -7.94
N GLU A 90 3.90 10.03 -9.15
CA GLU A 90 2.58 10.63 -9.38
C GLU A 90 1.47 9.85 -8.70
N LEU A 91 1.50 8.52 -8.76
CA LEU A 91 0.51 7.68 -8.10
C LEU A 91 0.52 7.89 -6.58
N PHE A 92 1.69 7.94 -5.98
CA PHE A 92 1.80 8.21 -4.54
C PHE A 92 1.34 9.62 -4.19
N TYR A 93 1.68 10.60 -5.03
CA TYR A 93 1.26 11.98 -4.81
C TYR A 93 -0.26 12.13 -4.92
N GLN A 94 -0.88 11.51 -5.92
CA GLN A 94 -2.32 11.51 -6.08
C GLN A 94 -3.03 10.84 -4.90
N GLY A 95 -2.52 9.71 -4.43
CA GLY A 95 -3.04 9.04 -3.26
C GLY A 95 -2.96 9.92 -2.02
N TYR A 96 -1.85 10.61 -1.83
CA TYR A 96 -1.67 11.53 -0.72
C TYR A 96 -2.64 12.70 -0.79
N GLN A 97 -2.85 13.28 -1.97
CA GLN A 97 -3.80 14.38 -2.15
C GLN A 97 -5.24 13.96 -1.89
N ILE A 98 -5.63 12.77 -2.32
CA ILE A 98 -6.96 12.24 -2.04
C ILE A 98 -7.18 12.12 -0.52
N LEU A 99 -6.19 11.65 0.21
CA LEU A 99 -6.25 11.57 1.66
C LEU A 99 -6.41 12.94 2.31
N GLN A 100 -5.74 13.96 1.78
CA GLN A 100 -5.80 15.31 2.34
C GLN A 100 -7.07 16.06 1.98
N SER A 101 -7.75 15.70 0.90
CA SER A 101 -8.96 16.38 0.46
C SER A 101 -10.24 15.94 1.17
N LYS A 102 -10.13 15.03 2.12
CA LYS A 102 -11.28 14.60 2.93
C LYS A 102 -11.66 15.60 4.00
#